data_301b5e18fc79610cdd0c8175aac544ab
#
_entry.id   301b5e18fc79610cdd0c8175aac544ab
#
_cell.length_a   1.000
_cell.length_b   1.000
_cell.length_c   1.000
_cell.angle_alpha   90.00
_cell.angle_beta   90.00
_cell.angle_gamma   90.00
#
_symmetry.space_group_name_H-M   'P 1'
#
loop_
_entity.id
_entity.type
_entity.pdbx_description
1 polymer ?
#
loop_
_entity_poly.entity_id
_entity_poly.type
_entity_poly.pdbx_seq_one_letter_code
_entity_poly.pdbx_strand_id
1 'polypeptide(L)'
;MIAVDTPGYGKSDRPPSPQPMEELAGAVSDAIAALGYGPGNPVDLWGYHTGSLMALEAARQNPDAVRRVILSAIPYFEGEARAEARERNVRPRETTKEELMEMWDAMVEGRPEGVSAEEGLAKLTDVLQAHPHQWWALEGVFSYPIETMAPQVRQPVRILNVHGSLKDQTAAAAPLFPEGSLVDIPELSHAVFDVGVERLAAETRAFFG
;
A
#
# COMPACT_ATOMS: atom_id res chain seq x y z
N MET A 1 -13.93 1.75 -10.58
CA MET A 1 -12.67 1.61 -9.81
C MET A 1 -11.57 1.27 -10.80
N ILE A 2 -10.40 1.89 -10.64
CA ILE A 2 -9.22 1.68 -11.46
C ILE A 2 -8.09 1.30 -10.51
N ALA A 3 -7.35 0.24 -10.82
CA ALA A 3 -6.11 -0.13 -10.14
C ALA A 3 -4.95 0.11 -11.11
N VAL A 4 -3.90 0.75 -10.63
CA VAL A 4 -2.68 1.00 -11.41
C VAL A 4 -1.55 0.13 -10.91
N ASP A 5 -0.76 -0.41 -11.82
CA ASP A 5 0.47 -1.11 -11.46
C ASP A 5 1.54 -0.08 -11.06
N THR A 6 2.11 -0.25 -9.89
CA THR A 6 3.23 0.59 -9.42
C THR A 6 4.42 0.47 -10.37
N PRO A 7 5.19 1.56 -10.63
CA PRO A 7 6.40 1.47 -11.43
C PRO A 7 7.33 0.34 -11.01
N GLY A 8 7.68 -0.54 -11.94
CA GLY A 8 8.49 -1.75 -11.71
C GLY A 8 7.72 -3.00 -11.27
N TYR A 9 6.40 -2.92 -11.14
CA TYR A 9 5.52 -4.04 -10.79
C TYR A 9 4.46 -4.26 -11.87
N GLY A 10 3.90 -5.47 -11.89
CA GLY A 10 2.87 -5.84 -12.86
C GLY A 10 3.34 -5.61 -14.30
N LYS A 11 2.60 -4.79 -15.04
CA LYS A 11 2.88 -4.43 -16.45
C LYS A 11 3.52 -3.05 -16.60
N SER A 12 3.73 -2.32 -15.50
CA SER A 12 4.40 -1.03 -15.55
C SER A 12 5.91 -1.16 -15.78
N ASP A 13 6.46 -0.25 -16.57
CA ASP A 13 7.90 -0.22 -16.82
C ASP A 13 8.70 -0.07 -15.53
N ARG A 14 9.85 -0.73 -15.48
CA ARG A 14 10.74 -0.65 -14.33
C ARG A 14 11.60 0.62 -14.41
N PRO A 15 11.65 1.42 -13.36
CA PRO A 15 12.58 2.54 -13.25
C PRO A 15 14.04 2.02 -13.18
N PRO A 16 15.05 2.86 -13.43
CA PRO A 16 16.46 2.45 -13.42
C PRO A 16 17.00 2.14 -12.00
N SER A 17 16.33 2.61 -10.96
CA SER A 17 16.71 2.44 -9.55
C SER A 17 15.48 2.50 -8.63
N PRO A 18 15.61 2.08 -7.34
CA PRO A 18 14.56 2.32 -6.35
C PRO A 18 14.12 3.77 -6.33
N GLN A 19 12.82 4.02 -6.27
CA GLN A 19 12.24 5.35 -6.29
C GLN A 19 11.83 5.79 -4.88
N PRO A 20 12.00 7.10 -4.54
CA PRO A 20 11.41 7.64 -3.33
C PRO A 20 9.88 7.66 -3.42
N MET A 21 9.20 7.77 -2.29
CA MET A 21 7.73 7.72 -2.23
C MET A 21 7.07 8.83 -3.05
N GLU A 22 7.70 9.99 -3.13
CA GLU A 22 7.25 11.15 -3.90
C GLU A 22 7.16 10.84 -5.40
N GLU A 23 8.11 10.09 -5.94
CA GLU A 23 8.13 9.67 -7.34
C GLU A 23 7.08 8.56 -7.61
N LEU A 24 6.96 7.59 -6.69
CA LEU A 24 5.92 6.55 -6.79
C LEU A 24 4.51 7.16 -6.75
N ALA A 25 4.29 8.14 -5.91
CA ALA A 25 3.03 8.90 -5.83
C ALA A 25 2.83 9.80 -7.06
N GLY A 26 3.90 10.35 -7.62
CA GLY A 26 3.90 11.10 -8.88
C GLY A 26 3.32 10.26 -10.02
N ALA A 27 3.71 8.99 -10.14
CA ALA A 27 3.15 8.09 -11.14
C ALA A 27 1.63 7.86 -10.98
N VAL A 28 1.13 7.83 -9.73
CA VAL A 28 -0.33 7.79 -9.47
C VAL A 28 -1.00 9.08 -9.96
N SER A 29 -0.38 10.23 -9.70
CA SER A 29 -0.87 11.54 -10.12
C SER A 29 -0.90 11.67 -11.64
N ASP A 30 0.13 11.19 -12.32
CA ASP A 30 0.20 11.16 -13.79
C ASP A 30 -0.89 10.25 -14.38
N ALA A 31 -1.16 9.10 -13.76
CA ALA A 31 -2.23 8.21 -14.18
C ALA A 31 -3.61 8.88 -14.01
N ILE A 32 -3.84 9.58 -12.91
CA ILE A 32 -5.07 10.37 -12.67
C ILE A 32 -5.27 11.41 -13.78
N ALA A 33 -4.22 12.19 -14.10
CA ALA A 33 -4.25 13.20 -15.14
C ALA A 33 -4.46 12.60 -16.54
N ALA A 34 -3.76 11.51 -16.87
CA ALA A 34 -3.88 10.82 -18.16
C ALA A 34 -5.28 10.23 -18.40
N LEU A 35 -6.00 9.90 -17.33
CA LEU A 35 -7.39 9.43 -17.38
C LEU A 35 -8.42 10.57 -17.44
N GLY A 36 -7.99 11.85 -17.49
CA GLY A 36 -8.87 13.02 -17.59
C GLY A 36 -9.45 13.47 -16.25
N TYR A 37 -8.87 13.03 -15.13
CA TYR A 37 -9.24 13.49 -13.79
C TYR A 37 -8.30 14.63 -13.32
N GLY A 38 -8.74 15.39 -12.32
CA GLY A 38 -7.99 16.52 -11.79
C GLY A 38 -8.86 17.48 -11.00
N PRO A 39 -8.44 18.74 -10.76
CA PRO A 39 -9.16 19.69 -9.89
C PRO A 39 -10.64 19.91 -10.26
N GLY A 40 -10.99 19.87 -11.55
CA GLY A 40 -12.38 19.99 -12.01
C GLY A 40 -13.20 18.69 -11.95
N ASN A 41 -12.54 17.56 -11.75
CA ASN A 41 -13.14 16.23 -11.68
C ASN A 41 -12.27 15.35 -10.75
N PRO A 42 -12.26 15.61 -9.42
CA PRO A 42 -11.35 14.94 -8.49
C PRO A 42 -11.73 13.48 -8.27
N VAL A 43 -10.71 12.68 -7.90
CA VAL A 43 -10.86 11.26 -7.58
C VAL A 43 -10.87 11.01 -6.08
N ASP A 44 -11.37 9.84 -5.69
CA ASP A 44 -11.10 9.26 -4.37
C ASP A 44 -9.98 8.22 -4.50
N LEU A 45 -9.08 8.18 -3.53
CA LEU A 45 -7.97 7.22 -3.49
C LEU A 45 -8.17 6.16 -2.43
N TRP A 46 -7.76 4.94 -2.73
CA TRP A 46 -7.73 3.83 -1.81
C TRP A 46 -6.33 3.19 -1.82
N GLY A 47 -5.63 3.22 -0.69
CA GLY A 47 -4.27 2.70 -0.56
C GLY A 47 -4.15 1.61 0.51
N TYR A 48 -3.43 0.53 0.17
CA TYR A 48 -3.14 -0.60 1.06
C TYR A 48 -1.64 -0.85 1.13
N HIS A 49 -1.12 -1.07 2.34
CA HIS A 49 0.29 -1.34 2.58
C HIS A 49 1.18 -0.23 1.97
N THR A 50 2.15 -0.54 1.10
CA THR A 50 2.92 0.47 0.35
C THR A 50 2.03 1.48 -0.36
N GLY A 51 0.92 1.01 -0.95
CA GLY A 51 -0.07 1.87 -1.61
C GLY A 51 -0.74 2.87 -0.67
N SER A 52 -0.75 2.63 0.65
CA SER A 52 -1.26 3.63 1.61
C SER A 52 -0.39 4.89 1.65
N LEU A 53 0.93 4.74 1.57
CA LEU A 53 1.84 5.88 1.50
C LEU A 53 1.80 6.56 0.12
N MET A 54 1.65 5.79 -0.95
CA MET A 54 1.47 6.36 -2.29
C MET A 54 0.19 7.20 -2.38
N ALA A 55 -0.93 6.72 -1.84
CA ALA A 55 -2.20 7.44 -1.82
C ALA A 55 -2.14 8.69 -0.92
N LEU A 56 -1.47 8.58 0.25
CA LEU A 56 -1.21 9.70 1.15
C LEU A 56 -0.42 10.80 0.41
N GLU A 57 0.71 10.42 -0.19
CA GLU A 57 1.60 11.37 -0.84
C GLU A 57 0.97 11.98 -2.10
N ALA A 58 0.25 11.19 -2.90
CA ALA A 58 -0.49 11.70 -4.06
C ALA A 58 -1.56 12.74 -3.66
N ALA A 59 -2.28 12.49 -2.55
CA ALA A 59 -3.25 13.43 -2.01
C ALA A 59 -2.59 14.72 -1.50
N ARG A 60 -1.43 14.59 -0.83
CA ARG A 60 -0.65 15.75 -0.35
C ARG A 60 -0.13 16.62 -1.49
N GLN A 61 0.41 15.99 -2.56
CA GLN A 61 0.94 16.69 -3.73
C GLN A 61 -0.16 17.36 -4.58
N ASN A 62 -1.36 16.76 -4.65
CA ASN A 62 -2.44 17.17 -5.52
C ASN A 62 -3.76 17.38 -4.76
N PRO A 63 -3.82 18.34 -3.82
CA PRO A 63 -4.95 18.48 -2.91
C PRO A 63 -6.28 18.78 -3.61
N ASP A 64 -6.25 19.41 -4.79
CA ASP A 64 -7.44 19.74 -5.54
C ASP A 64 -7.90 18.61 -6.49
N ALA A 65 -7.02 17.66 -6.79
CA ALA A 65 -7.33 16.50 -7.65
C ALA A 65 -7.78 15.27 -6.86
N VAL A 66 -7.59 15.26 -5.53
CA VAL A 66 -7.98 14.16 -4.64
C VAL A 66 -9.02 14.66 -3.64
N ARG A 67 -10.19 14.03 -3.63
CA ARG A 67 -11.32 14.43 -2.80
C ARG A 67 -11.30 13.78 -1.41
N ARG A 68 -11.06 12.49 -1.35
CA ARG A 68 -11.05 11.67 -0.12
C ARG A 68 -10.04 10.54 -0.24
N VAL A 69 -9.55 10.05 0.89
CA VAL A 69 -8.56 8.97 0.93
C VAL A 69 -8.96 7.88 1.90
N ILE A 70 -8.92 6.62 1.48
CA ILE A 70 -8.96 5.47 2.36
C ILE A 70 -7.55 4.88 2.45
N LEU A 71 -7.05 4.66 3.66
CA LEU A 71 -5.76 4.05 3.94
C LEU A 71 -5.94 2.81 4.79
N SER A 72 -5.19 1.76 4.51
CA SER A 72 -5.17 0.54 5.33
C SER A 72 -3.80 -0.08 5.37
N ALA A 73 -3.50 -0.80 6.46
CA ALA A 73 -2.20 -1.44 6.70
C ALA A 73 -1.02 -0.46 6.51
N ILE A 74 -1.10 0.71 7.18
CA ILE A 74 -0.10 1.78 7.07
C ILE A 74 1.22 1.33 7.70
N PRO A 75 2.35 1.28 6.96
CA PRO A 75 3.65 0.84 7.48
C PRO A 75 4.36 1.97 8.24
N TYR A 76 3.78 2.42 9.36
CA TYR A 76 4.34 3.46 10.22
C TYR A 76 5.22 2.85 11.30
N PHE A 77 6.50 3.13 11.24
CA PHE A 77 7.49 2.73 12.21
C PHE A 77 8.31 3.95 12.66
N GLU A 78 8.69 3.99 13.92
CA GLU A 78 9.49 5.08 14.50
C GLU A 78 10.84 4.58 15.01
N GLY A 79 11.83 5.47 15.04
CA GLY A 79 13.11 5.23 15.69
C GLY A 79 13.80 3.93 15.27
N GLU A 80 14.20 3.14 16.26
CA GLU A 80 14.91 1.87 16.08
C GLU A 80 14.05 0.83 15.34
N ALA A 81 12.75 0.76 15.62
CA ALA A 81 11.83 -0.14 14.93
C ALA A 81 11.77 0.10 13.41
N ARG A 82 11.90 1.36 12.96
CA ARG A 82 12.01 1.71 11.52
C ARG A 82 13.30 1.17 10.93
N ALA A 83 14.43 1.35 11.62
CA ALA A 83 15.74 0.85 11.16
C ALA A 83 15.76 -0.67 11.04
N GLU A 84 15.27 -1.38 12.05
CA GLU A 84 15.15 -2.85 12.04
C GLU A 84 14.20 -3.35 10.94
N ALA A 85 13.04 -2.72 10.77
CA ALA A 85 12.09 -3.10 9.73
C ALA A 85 12.69 -2.86 8.33
N ARG A 86 13.43 -1.75 8.13
CA ARG A 86 14.15 -1.48 6.90
C ARG A 86 15.20 -2.55 6.63
N GLU A 87 16.06 -2.88 7.58
CA GLU A 87 17.11 -3.90 7.43
C GLU A 87 16.54 -5.27 7.03
N ARG A 88 15.42 -5.68 7.61
CA ARG A 88 14.76 -6.95 7.27
C ARG A 88 14.15 -6.98 5.87
N ASN A 89 13.60 -5.85 5.39
CA ASN A 89 12.75 -5.85 4.21
C ASN A 89 13.43 -5.23 2.98
N VAL A 90 14.36 -4.27 3.16
CA VAL A 90 15.06 -3.58 2.07
C VAL A 90 16.39 -4.28 1.82
N ARG A 91 16.32 -5.36 1.09
CA ARG A 91 17.52 -6.13 0.70
C ARG A 91 17.37 -6.71 -0.70
N PRO A 92 18.44 -6.74 -1.49
CA PRO A 92 18.46 -7.46 -2.76
C PRO A 92 18.03 -8.91 -2.55
N ARG A 93 17.27 -9.43 -3.52
CA ARG A 93 16.88 -10.85 -3.54
C ARG A 93 17.79 -11.61 -4.49
N GLU A 94 18.10 -12.84 -4.11
CA GLU A 94 18.91 -13.72 -4.94
C GLU A 94 18.02 -14.61 -5.81
N THR A 95 18.49 -14.94 -7.03
CA THR A 95 17.76 -15.87 -7.89
C THR A 95 18.27 -17.29 -7.61
N THR A 96 17.90 -17.81 -6.46
CA THR A 96 18.27 -19.16 -5.99
C THR A 96 17.04 -20.03 -5.78
N LYS A 97 17.25 -21.34 -5.72
CA LYS A 97 16.18 -22.29 -5.40
C LYS A 97 15.66 -22.06 -3.98
N GLU A 98 16.55 -21.77 -3.06
CA GLU A 98 16.26 -21.54 -1.65
C GLU A 98 15.32 -20.34 -1.50
N GLU A 99 15.62 -19.20 -2.15
CA GLU A 99 14.77 -18.00 -2.13
C GLU A 99 13.39 -18.28 -2.75
N LEU A 100 13.33 -19.06 -3.85
CA LEU A 100 12.08 -19.47 -4.47
C LEU A 100 11.23 -20.34 -3.54
N MET A 101 11.87 -21.27 -2.82
CA MET A 101 11.15 -22.13 -1.86
C MET A 101 10.63 -21.34 -0.67
N GLU A 102 11.38 -20.35 -0.15
CA GLU A 102 10.89 -19.45 0.90
C GLU A 102 9.64 -18.68 0.45
N MET A 103 9.64 -18.16 -0.78
CA MET A 103 8.46 -17.47 -1.33
C MET A 103 7.28 -18.43 -1.52
N TRP A 104 7.52 -19.65 -1.98
CA TRP A 104 6.50 -20.70 -2.09
C TRP A 104 5.88 -21.02 -0.73
N ASP A 105 6.74 -21.31 0.27
CA ASP A 105 6.29 -21.65 1.61
C ASP A 105 5.46 -20.52 2.24
N ALA A 106 5.86 -19.26 2.03
CA ALA A 106 5.13 -18.11 2.54
C ALA A 106 3.77 -17.86 1.85
N MET A 107 3.69 -18.04 0.53
CA MET A 107 2.53 -17.59 -0.26
C MET A 107 1.58 -18.73 -0.65
N VAL A 108 2.09 -19.95 -0.83
CA VAL A 108 1.30 -21.10 -1.26
C VAL A 108 1.00 -22.03 -0.09
N GLU A 109 2.02 -22.47 0.67
CA GLU A 109 1.81 -23.38 1.81
C GLU A 109 1.28 -22.62 3.05
N GLY A 110 1.88 -21.47 3.40
CA GLY A 110 1.51 -20.63 4.53
C GLY A 110 0.39 -19.62 4.24
N ARG A 111 -0.36 -19.79 3.17
CA ARG A 111 -1.46 -18.90 2.80
C ARG A 111 -2.52 -18.82 3.90
N PRO A 112 -3.17 -17.66 4.09
CA PRO A 112 -4.23 -17.50 5.08
C PRO A 112 -5.42 -18.44 4.84
N GLU A 113 -6.14 -18.75 5.91
CA GLU A 113 -7.42 -19.49 5.82
C GLU A 113 -8.41 -18.78 4.89
N GLY A 114 -9.10 -19.53 4.06
CA GLY A 114 -10.03 -18.99 3.06
C GLY A 114 -9.39 -18.64 1.71
N VAL A 115 -8.05 -18.65 1.61
CA VAL A 115 -7.32 -18.47 0.35
C VAL A 115 -6.97 -19.82 -0.25
N SER A 116 -7.32 -20.06 -1.51
CA SER A 116 -6.99 -21.30 -2.22
C SER A 116 -5.51 -21.39 -2.59
N ALA A 117 -5.01 -22.59 -2.87
CA ALA A 117 -3.62 -22.75 -3.35
C ALA A 117 -3.40 -22.08 -4.72
N GLU A 118 -4.43 -22.01 -5.56
CA GLU A 118 -4.38 -21.32 -6.84
C GLU A 118 -4.23 -19.81 -6.69
N GLU A 119 -4.94 -19.19 -5.74
CA GLU A 119 -4.78 -17.77 -5.38
C GLU A 119 -3.41 -17.49 -4.78
N GLY A 120 -2.90 -18.39 -3.93
CA GLY A 120 -1.53 -18.32 -3.41
C GLY A 120 -0.48 -18.36 -4.52
N LEU A 121 -0.65 -19.26 -5.50
CA LEU A 121 0.22 -19.36 -6.67
C LEU A 121 0.13 -18.10 -7.57
N ALA A 122 -1.05 -17.52 -7.74
CA ALA A 122 -1.20 -16.28 -8.48
C ALA A 122 -0.42 -15.13 -7.82
N LYS A 123 -0.52 -15.00 -6.49
CA LYS A 123 0.27 -14.01 -5.72
C LYS A 123 1.78 -14.23 -5.85
N LEU A 124 2.24 -15.49 -5.77
CA LEU A 124 3.64 -15.82 -6.00
C LEU A 124 4.09 -15.41 -7.42
N THR A 125 3.24 -15.65 -8.42
CA THR A 125 3.52 -15.27 -9.81
C THR A 125 3.70 -13.76 -9.94
N ASP A 126 2.85 -12.96 -9.30
CA ASP A 126 2.94 -11.49 -9.30
C ASP A 126 4.26 -11.01 -8.66
N VAL A 127 4.66 -11.62 -7.53
CA VAL A 127 5.94 -11.29 -6.90
C VAL A 127 7.13 -11.65 -7.78
N LEU A 128 7.08 -12.81 -8.46
CA LEU A 128 8.12 -13.26 -9.36
C LEU A 128 8.27 -12.37 -10.61
N GLN A 129 7.21 -11.70 -11.06
CA GLN A 129 7.31 -10.71 -12.15
C GLN A 129 8.20 -9.52 -11.78
N ALA A 130 8.21 -9.11 -10.50
CA ALA A 130 9.05 -8.02 -10.00
C ALA A 130 10.45 -8.48 -9.54
N HIS A 131 10.69 -9.81 -9.45
CA HIS A 131 11.96 -10.36 -8.99
C HIS A 131 13.15 -9.97 -9.92
N PRO A 132 14.33 -9.68 -9.38
CA PRO A 132 14.74 -9.64 -7.97
C PRO A 132 14.56 -8.26 -7.30
N HIS A 133 13.75 -7.37 -7.89
CA HIS A 133 13.61 -5.96 -7.51
C HIS A 133 12.34 -5.65 -6.68
N GLN A 134 11.61 -6.66 -6.23
CA GLN A 134 10.36 -6.50 -5.46
C GLN A 134 10.51 -5.71 -4.16
N TRP A 135 11.75 -5.52 -3.67
CA TRP A 135 12.08 -4.72 -2.51
C TRP A 135 12.19 -3.21 -2.78
N TRP A 136 12.22 -2.79 -4.06
CA TRP A 136 12.50 -1.40 -4.44
C TRP A 136 11.48 -0.39 -3.86
N ALA A 137 10.20 -0.71 -3.90
CA ALA A 137 9.18 0.17 -3.32
C ALA A 137 9.31 0.29 -1.79
N LEU A 138 9.88 -0.71 -1.11
CA LEU A 138 10.10 -0.68 0.33
C LEU A 138 11.21 0.31 0.73
N GLU A 139 12.16 0.59 -0.16
CA GLU A 139 13.12 1.69 0.06
C GLU A 139 12.39 3.03 0.21
N GLY A 140 11.43 3.31 -0.67
CA GLY A 140 10.55 4.47 -0.57
C GLY A 140 9.72 4.46 0.72
N VAL A 141 9.19 3.31 1.13
CA VAL A 141 8.40 3.17 2.37
C VAL A 141 9.22 3.56 3.60
N PHE A 142 10.40 2.97 3.78
CA PHE A 142 11.19 3.17 5.00
C PHE A 142 11.99 4.48 5.03
N SER A 143 12.16 5.15 3.89
CA SER A 143 12.74 6.49 3.82
C SER A 143 11.70 7.62 3.94
N TYR A 144 10.40 7.33 3.79
CA TYR A 144 9.34 8.33 3.80
C TYR A 144 9.01 8.83 5.22
N PRO A 145 9.10 10.15 5.49
CA PRO A 145 8.87 10.71 6.82
C PRO A 145 7.37 10.94 7.06
N ILE A 146 6.61 9.86 7.26
CA ILE A 146 5.14 9.90 7.40
C ILE A 146 4.68 10.85 8.50
N GLU A 147 5.45 10.95 9.61
CA GLU A 147 5.19 11.84 10.74
C GLU A 147 5.19 13.33 10.37
N THR A 148 5.91 13.67 9.32
CA THR A 148 5.99 15.04 8.79
C THR A 148 4.99 15.27 7.67
N MET A 149 4.70 14.25 6.86
CA MET A 149 3.88 14.37 5.65
C MET A 149 2.39 14.17 5.91
N ALA A 150 2.00 13.23 6.75
CA ALA A 150 0.58 12.96 7.06
C ALA A 150 -0.17 14.18 7.61
N PRO A 151 0.42 15.04 8.49
CA PRO A 151 -0.22 16.26 8.95
C PRO A 151 -0.53 17.29 7.87
N GLN A 152 0.07 17.16 6.68
CA GLN A 152 -0.15 18.07 5.54
C GLN A 152 -1.32 17.63 4.63
N VAL A 153 -1.85 16.43 4.82
CA VAL A 153 -3.01 15.92 4.08
C VAL A 153 -4.28 16.61 4.60
N ARG A 154 -4.94 17.34 3.72
CA ARG A 154 -6.13 18.18 4.05
C ARG A 154 -7.46 17.50 3.72
N GLN A 155 -7.42 16.45 2.94
CA GLN A 155 -8.60 15.69 2.55
C GLN A 155 -9.12 14.89 3.74
N PRO A 156 -10.43 14.59 3.80
CA PRO A 156 -10.94 13.59 4.72
C PRO A 156 -10.26 12.24 4.49
N VAL A 157 -9.74 11.63 5.56
CA VAL A 157 -9.04 10.34 5.53
C VAL A 157 -9.81 9.32 6.36
N ARG A 158 -10.16 8.18 5.77
CA ARG A 158 -10.65 7.01 6.46
C ARG A 158 -9.52 6.00 6.61
N ILE A 159 -9.19 5.62 7.83
CA ILE A 159 -8.16 4.63 8.12
C ILE A 159 -8.85 3.34 8.52
N LEU A 160 -8.67 2.27 7.73
CA LEU A 160 -9.21 0.95 8.01
C LEU A 160 -8.13 0.12 8.71
N ASN A 161 -8.30 -0.11 10.00
CA ASN A 161 -7.37 -0.87 10.83
C ASN A 161 -7.73 -2.35 10.79
N VAL A 162 -7.22 -3.05 9.79
CA VAL A 162 -7.32 -4.52 9.69
C VAL A 162 -6.30 -5.18 10.63
N HIS A 163 -6.66 -6.32 11.23
CA HIS A 163 -5.85 -6.99 12.25
C HIS A 163 -4.75 -7.89 11.65
N GLY A 164 -4.03 -7.37 10.66
CA GLY A 164 -2.82 -7.97 10.08
C GLY A 164 -1.53 -7.56 10.82
N SER A 165 -0.39 -7.80 10.19
CA SER A 165 0.95 -7.51 10.78
C SER A 165 1.23 -6.02 11.00
N LEU A 166 0.46 -5.13 10.38
CA LEU A 166 0.58 -3.67 10.51
C LEU A 166 -0.56 -3.04 11.31
N LYS A 167 -1.31 -3.84 12.10
CA LYS A 167 -2.41 -3.35 12.95
C LYS A 167 -1.97 -2.22 13.87
N ASP A 168 -0.91 -2.46 14.64
CA ASP A 168 -0.45 -1.49 15.65
C ASP A 168 0.17 -0.27 14.98
N GLN A 169 0.89 -0.44 13.89
CA GLN A 169 1.45 0.63 13.06
C GLN A 169 0.35 1.51 12.45
N THR A 170 -0.71 0.89 11.95
CA THR A 170 -1.87 1.59 11.39
C THR A 170 -2.59 2.41 12.47
N ALA A 171 -2.80 1.83 13.64
CA ALA A 171 -3.41 2.53 14.78
C ALA A 171 -2.53 3.70 15.26
N ALA A 172 -1.21 3.51 15.32
CA ALA A 172 -0.25 4.54 15.71
C ALA A 172 -0.16 5.70 14.70
N ALA A 173 -0.38 5.42 13.40
CA ALA A 173 -0.39 6.45 12.36
C ALA A 173 -1.66 7.32 12.37
N ALA A 174 -2.79 6.81 12.86
CA ALA A 174 -4.08 7.49 12.76
C ALA A 174 -4.09 8.91 13.34
N PRO A 175 -3.49 9.20 14.52
CA PRO A 175 -3.44 10.55 15.07
C PRO A 175 -2.66 11.57 14.24
N LEU A 176 -1.86 11.14 13.27
CA LEU A 176 -1.08 12.04 12.41
C LEU A 176 -1.95 12.77 11.38
N PHE A 177 -3.16 12.30 11.10
CA PHE A 177 -4.07 12.86 10.09
C PHE A 177 -5.08 13.81 10.73
N PRO A 178 -5.04 15.14 10.44
CA PRO A 178 -5.95 16.12 11.04
C PRO A 178 -7.44 15.82 10.75
N GLU A 179 -7.76 15.37 9.55
CA GLU A 179 -9.11 15.00 9.12
C GLU A 179 -9.27 13.46 9.06
N GLY A 180 -8.54 12.76 9.94
CA GLY A 180 -8.49 11.30 10.00
C GLY A 180 -9.63 10.70 10.85
N SER A 181 -10.18 9.58 10.38
CA SER A 181 -11.11 8.75 11.15
C SER A 181 -10.68 7.28 11.10
N LEU A 182 -10.48 6.66 12.26
CA LEU A 182 -10.08 5.26 12.38
C LEU A 182 -11.32 4.37 12.49
N VAL A 183 -11.36 3.30 11.69
CA VAL A 183 -12.34 2.21 11.80
C VAL A 183 -11.59 0.92 12.05
N ASP A 184 -11.80 0.32 13.22
CA ASP A 184 -11.21 -0.96 13.56
C ASP A 184 -12.01 -2.10 12.91
N ILE A 185 -11.31 -3.06 12.26
CA ILE A 185 -11.91 -4.18 11.53
C ILE A 185 -11.25 -5.48 12.00
N PRO A 186 -11.56 -5.96 13.22
CA PRO A 186 -10.89 -7.08 13.84
C PRO A 186 -11.12 -8.42 13.12
N GLU A 187 -12.20 -8.53 12.36
CA GLU A 187 -12.53 -9.72 11.58
C GLU A 187 -11.68 -9.93 10.32
N LEU A 188 -10.91 -8.91 9.91
CA LEU A 188 -10.05 -9.00 8.74
C LEU A 188 -8.56 -8.99 9.10
N SER A 189 -7.79 -9.81 8.40
CA SER A 189 -6.34 -9.91 8.52
C SER A 189 -5.64 -9.63 7.19
N HIS A 190 -4.55 -10.37 6.87
CA HIS A 190 -3.76 -10.13 5.65
C HIS A 190 -4.46 -10.42 4.31
N ALA A 191 -5.43 -11.31 4.27
CA ALA A 191 -6.10 -11.70 3.04
C ALA A 191 -7.33 -10.81 2.74
N VAL A 192 -7.24 -9.52 3.02
CA VAL A 192 -8.39 -8.61 2.99
C VAL A 192 -9.09 -8.50 1.65
N PHE A 193 -8.36 -8.65 0.55
CA PHE A 193 -8.90 -8.61 -0.81
C PHE A 193 -9.43 -9.95 -1.29
N ASP A 194 -9.20 -11.04 -0.55
CA ASP A 194 -9.71 -12.37 -0.87
C ASP A 194 -10.96 -12.67 -0.04
N VAL A 195 -10.88 -12.47 1.28
CA VAL A 195 -11.95 -12.86 2.22
C VAL A 195 -12.75 -11.68 2.77
N GLY A 196 -12.27 -10.44 2.61
CA GLY A 196 -12.85 -9.22 3.19
C GLY A 196 -13.57 -8.31 2.20
N VAL A 197 -13.79 -8.74 0.95
CA VAL A 197 -14.27 -7.88 -0.15
C VAL A 197 -15.58 -7.17 0.18
N GLU A 198 -16.57 -7.87 0.72
CA GLU A 198 -17.87 -7.28 1.05
C GLU A 198 -17.74 -6.20 2.13
N ARG A 199 -16.96 -6.48 3.17
CA ARG A 199 -16.72 -5.54 4.27
C ARG A 199 -15.99 -4.28 3.79
N LEU A 200 -14.91 -4.45 3.02
CA LEU A 200 -14.15 -3.33 2.45
C LEU A 200 -14.99 -2.52 1.46
N ALA A 201 -15.79 -3.18 0.63
CA ALA A 201 -16.69 -2.50 -0.30
C ALA A 201 -17.79 -1.71 0.43
N ALA A 202 -18.29 -2.21 1.56
CA ALA A 202 -19.26 -1.48 2.38
C ALA A 202 -18.64 -0.20 2.97
N GLU A 203 -17.44 -0.30 3.58
CA GLU A 203 -16.71 0.87 4.10
C GLU A 203 -16.37 1.88 3.01
N THR A 204 -15.95 1.40 1.83
CA THR A 204 -15.62 2.23 0.69
C THR A 204 -16.85 3.02 0.21
N ARG A 205 -17.99 2.34 0.02
CA ARG A 205 -19.24 3.02 -0.38
C ARG A 205 -19.73 3.99 0.69
N ALA A 206 -19.63 3.63 1.97
CA ALA A 206 -20.06 4.51 3.06
C ALA A 206 -19.23 5.80 3.15
N PHE A 207 -17.98 5.76 2.72
CA PHE A 207 -17.08 6.91 2.81
C PHE A 207 -16.97 7.70 1.51
N PHE A 208 -16.97 7.05 0.36
CA PHE A 208 -16.86 7.74 -0.93
C PHE A 208 -18.23 8.19 -1.50
N GLY A 209 -19.32 7.59 -1.07
CA GLY A 209 -20.70 7.95 -1.45
C GLY A 209 -21.17 7.14 -2.62
#